data_a42811d655302c3a39d13ffe55079dbb
#
_entry.id   a42811d655302c3a39d13ffe55079dbb
#
_cell.length_a   1.000
_cell.length_b   1.000
_cell.length_c   1.000
_cell.angle_alpha   90.00
_cell.angle_beta   90.00
_cell.angle_gamma   90.00
#
_symmetry.space_group_name_H-M   'P 1'
#
loop_
_entity.id
_entity.type
_entity.pdbx_description
1 polymer ?
#
loop_
_entity_poly.entity_id
_entity_poly.type
_entity_poly.pdbx_seq_one_letter_code
_entity_poly.pdbx_strand_id
1 'polypeptide(L)'
;SIIFSAGVEPVSPRSLTKMYEKEIISRTPRTSFFNCLKNAAKQFYRTDKDGHFILSGYPWGIVLARNTMMSLPGLTLAIDHRKDFEDIMATASAALLEFMETGQLSKRIHGIDLPDIPLWCIWALQQYAKNAGDIEARDRYMDLIAKIVDYVLDNGHPNLRVDPENGLLSTIG
;
A
#
# COMPACT_ATOMS: atom_id res chain seq x y z
N SER A 1 -11.98 29.31 -17.13
CA SER A 1 -11.38 27.96 -17.01
C SER A 1 -12.21 26.97 -17.80
N ILE A 2 -11.57 26.04 -18.48
CA ILE A 2 -12.21 24.95 -19.20
C ILE A 2 -11.97 23.68 -18.38
N ILE A 3 -13.04 22.94 -18.08
CA ILE A 3 -12.98 21.68 -17.32
C ILE A 3 -13.36 20.55 -18.28
N PHE A 4 -12.47 19.56 -18.40
CA PHE A 4 -12.73 18.32 -19.12
C PHE A 4 -12.91 17.17 -18.14
N SER A 5 -13.89 16.32 -18.42
CA SER A 5 -14.06 15.05 -17.71
C SER A 5 -14.19 13.93 -18.73
N ALA A 6 -13.54 12.81 -18.46
CA ALA A 6 -13.73 11.56 -19.18
C ALA A 6 -14.26 10.52 -18.20
N GLY A 7 -15.38 9.87 -18.53
CA GLY A 7 -16.03 8.87 -17.70
C GLY A 7 -17.01 8.03 -18.49
N VAL A 8 -17.45 6.93 -17.88
CA VAL A 8 -18.43 6.01 -18.49
C VAL A 8 -19.84 6.61 -18.48
N GLU A 9 -20.13 7.49 -17.51
CA GLU A 9 -21.43 8.13 -17.37
C GLU A 9 -21.34 9.65 -17.54
N PRO A 10 -22.35 10.29 -18.16
CA PRO A 10 -22.38 11.74 -18.31
C PRO A 10 -22.49 12.41 -16.93
N VAL A 11 -21.63 13.39 -16.69
CA VAL A 11 -21.60 14.17 -15.46
C VAL A 11 -22.15 15.56 -15.73
N SER A 12 -23.03 16.06 -14.86
CA SER A 12 -23.59 17.42 -15.01
C SER A 12 -22.52 18.50 -14.86
N PRO A 13 -22.64 19.67 -15.54
CA PRO A 13 -21.69 20.79 -15.38
C PRO A 13 -21.50 21.21 -13.93
N ARG A 14 -22.57 21.19 -13.13
CA ARG A 14 -22.53 21.53 -11.69
C ARG A 14 -21.69 20.54 -10.89
N SER A 15 -21.81 19.24 -11.21
CA SER A 15 -21.01 18.18 -10.57
C SER A 15 -19.54 18.30 -10.96
N LEU A 16 -19.23 18.60 -12.22
CA LEU A 16 -17.86 18.85 -12.71
C LEU A 16 -17.23 20.02 -11.97
N THR A 17 -17.94 21.14 -11.80
CA THR A 17 -17.44 22.29 -11.06
C THR A 17 -17.11 21.92 -9.60
N LYS A 18 -18.00 21.21 -8.93
CA LYS A 18 -17.74 20.74 -7.55
C LYS A 18 -16.55 19.77 -7.45
N MET A 19 -16.41 18.87 -8.40
CA MET A 19 -15.25 17.97 -8.45
C MET A 19 -13.95 18.73 -8.66
N TYR A 20 -13.94 19.71 -9.56
CA TYR A 20 -12.80 20.57 -9.79
C TYR A 20 -12.41 21.41 -8.57
N GLU A 21 -13.39 22.03 -7.90
CA GLU A 21 -13.16 22.80 -6.68
C GLU A 21 -12.59 21.91 -5.56
N LYS A 22 -13.16 20.72 -5.36
CA LYS A 22 -12.65 19.74 -4.41
C LYS A 22 -11.21 19.34 -4.71
N GLU A 23 -10.89 19.09 -5.99
CA GLU A 23 -9.54 18.73 -6.41
C GLU A 23 -8.54 19.88 -6.16
N ILE A 24 -8.90 21.12 -6.48
CA ILE A 24 -8.03 22.28 -6.22
C ILE A 24 -7.76 22.48 -4.73
N ILE A 25 -8.81 22.37 -3.89
CA ILE A 25 -8.68 22.52 -2.43
C ILE A 25 -7.81 21.40 -1.84
N SER A 26 -7.88 20.18 -2.40
CA SER A 26 -7.10 19.04 -1.92
C SER A 26 -5.61 19.11 -2.27
N ARG A 27 -5.22 19.95 -3.24
CA ARG A 27 -3.82 20.05 -3.68
C ARG A 27 -2.99 20.90 -2.75
N THR A 28 -1.80 20.43 -2.45
CA THR A 28 -0.76 21.24 -1.81
C THR A 28 -0.29 22.33 -2.77
N PRO A 29 -0.20 23.62 -2.35
CA PRO A 29 0.34 24.69 -3.22
C PRO A 29 1.73 24.34 -3.73
N ARG A 30 1.97 24.49 -5.04
CA ARG A 30 3.24 24.16 -5.70
C ARG A 30 4.30 25.24 -5.51
N THR A 31 4.54 25.63 -4.26
CA THR A 31 5.48 26.71 -3.91
C THR A 31 6.90 26.21 -3.64
N SER A 32 7.10 24.90 -3.57
CA SER A 32 8.41 24.26 -3.38
C SER A 32 8.48 22.94 -4.12
N PHE A 33 9.71 22.46 -4.36
CA PHE A 33 9.94 21.12 -4.91
C PHE A 33 9.30 20.02 -4.06
N PHE A 34 9.39 20.12 -2.74
CA PHE A 34 8.77 19.17 -1.83
C PHE A 34 7.24 19.12 -1.95
N ASN A 35 6.59 20.28 -2.09
CA ASN A 35 5.15 20.35 -2.33
C ASN A 35 4.74 19.73 -3.68
N CYS A 36 5.60 19.86 -4.71
CA CYS A 36 5.39 19.17 -5.98
C CYS A 36 5.49 17.65 -5.81
N LEU A 37 6.45 17.15 -5.01
CA LEU A 37 6.55 15.72 -4.70
C LEU A 37 5.33 15.20 -3.93
N LYS A 38 4.81 15.96 -2.96
CA LYS A 38 3.57 15.60 -2.24
C LYS A 38 2.39 15.41 -3.22
N ASN A 39 2.22 16.33 -4.15
CA ASN A 39 1.17 16.21 -5.16
C ASN A 39 1.40 15.04 -6.12
N ALA A 40 2.66 14.76 -6.50
CA ALA A 40 3.00 13.63 -7.33
C ALA A 40 2.72 12.28 -6.64
N ALA A 41 3.08 12.16 -5.34
CA ALA A 41 2.82 10.96 -4.56
C ALA A 41 1.32 10.60 -4.53
N LYS A 42 0.46 11.59 -4.33
CA LYS A 42 -1.00 11.39 -4.30
C LYS A 42 -1.59 10.85 -5.61
N GLN A 43 -0.91 11.05 -6.74
CA GLN A 43 -1.39 10.52 -8.03
C GLN A 43 -1.31 8.99 -8.12
N PHE A 44 -0.48 8.36 -7.29
CA PHE A 44 -0.39 6.90 -7.22
C PHE A 44 -1.48 6.28 -6.34
N TYR A 45 -2.21 7.10 -5.56
CA TYR A 45 -3.26 6.59 -4.69
C TYR A 45 -4.56 6.39 -5.46
N ARG A 46 -5.16 5.26 -5.20
CA ARG A 46 -6.50 4.93 -5.66
C ARG A 46 -7.34 4.48 -4.48
N THR A 47 -8.50 5.11 -4.32
CA THR A 47 -9.49 4.71 -3.33
C THR A 47 -10.78 4.34 -4.05
N ASP A 48 -11.32 3.19 -3.75
CA ASP A 48 -12.62 2.75 -4.21
C ASP A 48 -13.37 2.01 -3.06
N LYS A 49 -14.51 1.39 -3.38
CA LYS A 49 -15.33 0.66 -2.40
C LYS A 49 -14.61 -0.56 -1.77
N ASP A 50 -13.59 -1.06 -2.43
CA ASP A 50 -12.86 -2.26 -2.03
C ASP A 50 -11.59 -1.94 -1.21
N GLY A 51 -11.23 -0.65 -1.10
CA GLY A 51 -10.12 -0.22 -0.25
C GLY A 51 -9.25 0.89 -0.82
N HIS A 52 -8.04 0.99 -0.27
CA HIS A 52 -7.02 1.97 -0.60
C HIS A 52 -5.81 1.27 -1.21
N PHE A 53 -5.34 1.76 -2.35
CA PHE A 53 -4.34 1.08 -3.17
C PHE A 53 -3.27 2.04 -3.67
N ILE A 54 -2.08 1.49 -4.00
CA ILE A 54 -1.04 2.15 -4.77
C ILE A 54 -1.02 1.55 -6.18
N LEU A 55 -1.12 2.40 -7.19
CA LEU A 55 -1.02 2.00 -8.60
C LEU A 55 0.44 1.83 -9.00
N SER A 56 0.76 0.69 -9.58
CA SER A 56 2.07 0.41 -10.17
C SER A 56 2.07 0.84 -11.63
N GLY A 57 2.63 2.01 -11.92
CA GLY A 57 2.62 2.57 -13.28
C GLY A 57 1.39 3.43 -13.58
N TYR A 58 1.41 4.62 -13.06
CA TYR A 58 0.38 5.65 -13.31
C TYR A 58 0.33 6.04 -14.81
N PRO A 59 -0.87 6.28 -15.40
CA PRO A 59 -2.20 6.14 -14.77
C PRO A 59 -2.87 4.78 -15.02
N TRP A 60 -2.28 3.90 -15.79
CA TRP A 60 -2.89 2.67 -16.32
C TRP A 60 -2.45 1.41 -15.57
N GLY A 61 -1.64 1.59 -14.54
CA GLY A 61 -1.05 0.49 -13.81
C GLY A 61 -2.04 -0.32 -13.00
N ILE A 62 -1.67 -1.58 -12.79
CA ILE A 62 -2.33 -2.48 -11.86
C ILE A 62 -1.78 -2.28 -10.46
N VAL A 63 -2.42 -2.86 -9.45
CA VAL A 63 -1.92 -2.91 -8.08
C VAL A 63 -1.05 -4.15 -7.92
N LEU A 64 0.23 -3.95 -7.62
CA LEU A 64 1.20 -5.02 -7.35
C LEU A 64 1.58 -5.02 -5.87
N ALA A 65 1.52 -6.18 -5.22
CA ALA A 65 1.83 -6.33 -3.80
C ALA A 65 3.24 -5.82 -3.47
N ARG A 66 4.25 -6.28 -4.22
CA ARG A 66 5.66 -5.88 -4.02
C ARG A 66 5.84 -4.37 -4.13
N ASN A 67 5.31 -3.77 -5.20
CA ASN A 67 5.44 -2.33 -5.42
C ASN A 67 4.71 -1.54 -4.33
N THR A 68 3.55 -2.01 -3.88
CA THR A 68 2.82 -1.41 -2.76
C THR A 68 3.68 -1.41 -1.50
N MET A 69 4.18 -2.57 -1.06
CA MET A 69 4.95 -2.66 0.17
C MET A 69 6.25 -1.84 0.13
N MET A 70 6.98 -1.88 -0.99
CA MET A 70 8.24 -1.15 -1.15
C MET A 70 8.08 0.36 -1.23
N SER A 71 7.04 0.84 -1.92
CA SER A 71 6.84 2.28 -2.15
C SER A 71 6.02 2.98 -1.06
N LEU A 72 5.23 2.23 -0.31
CA LEU A 72 4.31 2.76 0.70
C LEU A 72 4.98 3.72 1.70
N PRO A 73 6.12 3.40 2.34
CA PRO A 73 6.76 4.34 3.26
C PRO A 73 7.18 5.65 2.60
N GLY A 74 7.74 5.57 1.39
CA GLY A 74 8.18 6.74 0.64
C GLY A 74 7.05 7.62 0.13
N LEU A 75 5.96 7.01 -0.31
CA LEU A 75 4.80 7.74 -0.82
C LEU A 75 3.93 8.35 0.29
N THR A 76 4.04 7.88 1.53
CA THR A 76 3.18 8.29 2.64
C THR A 76 3.97 8.91 3.81
N LEU A 77 4.78 8.13 4.50
CA LEU A 77 5.48 8.58 5.72
C LEU A 77 6.47 9.71 5.44
N ALA A 78 7.21 9.64 4.34
CA ALA A 78 8.16 10.67 3.94
C ALA A 78 7.53 12.05 3.64
N ILE A 79 6.21 12.09 3.47
CA ILE A 79 5.46 13.32 3.20
C ILE A 79 4.41 13.63 4.29
N ASP A 80 4.56 13.03 5.48
CA ASP A 80 3.71 13.21 6.68
C ASP A 80 2.24 12.76 6.49
N HIS A 81 2.02 11.75 5.64
CA HIS A 81 0.69 11.20 5.36
C HIS A 81 0.50 9.83 6.05
N ARG A 82 0.61 9.79 7.39
CA ARG A 82 0.49 8.56 8.17
C ARG A 82 -0.84 7.85 7.96
N LYS A 83 -1.94 8.60 7.88
CA LYS A 83 -3.28 8.04 7.66
C LYS A 83 -3.38 7.27 6.33
N ASP A 84 -2.79 7.81 5.27
CA ASP A 84 -2.76 7.12 3.98
C ASP A 84 -1.95 5.81 4.06
N PHE A 85 -0.83 5.80 4.84
CA PHE A 85 -0.10 4.55 5.12
C PHE A 85 -1.01 3.51 5.78
N GLU A 86 -1.71 3.90 6.84
CA GLU A 86 -2.57 3.00 7.62
C GLU A 86 -3.72 2.43 6.78
N ASP A 87 -4.37 3.25 5.96
CA ASP A 87 -5.49 2.83 5.12
C ASP A 87 -5.04 1.87 3.99
N ILE A 88 -3.91 2.16 3.34
CA ILE A 88 -3.35 1.30 2.30
C ILE A 88 -2.80 0.01 2.92
N MET A 89 -2.10 0.10 4.05
CA MET A 89 -1.57 -1.08 4.75
C MET A 89 -2.71 -1.99 5.23
N ALA A 90 -3.81 -1.44 5.75
CA ALA A 90 -4.97 -2.23 6.14
C ALA A 90 -5.53 -3.05 4.97
N THR A 91 -5.63 -2.44 3.78
CA THR A 91 -6.09 -3.13 2.57
C THR A 91 -5.10 -4.22 2.12
N ALA A 92 -3.81 -3.90 2.10
CA ALA A 92 -2.78 -4.82 1.63
C ALA A 92 -2.53 -5.98 2.60
N SER A 93 -2.53 -5.71 3.92
CA SER A 93 -2.37 -6.75 4.94
C SER A 93 -3.57 -7.68 5.02
N ALA A 94 -4.80 -7.19 4.81
CA ALA A 94 -5.98 -8.03 4.74
C ALA A 94 -5.87 -9.05 3.59
N ALA A 95 -5.41 -8.63 2.42
CA ALA A 95 -5.20 -9.53 1.29
C ALA A 95 -4.05 -10.54 1.55
N LEU A 96 -3.00 -10.12 2.25
CA LEU A 96 -1.90 -11.01 2.64
C LEU A 96 -2.37 -12.06 3.65
N LEU A 97 -3.11 -11.65 4.68
CA LEU A 97 -3.66 -12.57 5.69
C LEU A 97 -4.63 -13.58 5.08
N GLU A 98 -5.51 -13.14 4.18
CA GLU A 98 -6.41 -14.05 3.45
C GLU A 98 -5.62 -15.10 2.66
N PHE A 99 -4.56 -14.68 1.97
CA PHE A 99 -3.67 -15.63 1.27
C PHE A 99 -2.97 -16.59 2.24
N MET A 100 -2.42 -16.08 3.35
CA MET A 100 -1.74 -16.90 4.36
C MET A 100 -2.66 -17.96 5.00
N GLU A 101 -3.93 -17.62 5.22
CA GLU A 101 -4.91 -18.49 5.87
C GLU A 101 -5.56 -19.48 4.90
N THR A 102 -5.83 -19.08 3.68
CA THR A 102 -6.66 -19.83 2.74
C THR A 102 -5.96 -20.23 1.45
N GLY A 103 -4.80 -19.64 1.13
CA GLY A 103 -4.14 -19.77 -0.17
C GLY A 103 -4.84 -19.00 -1.29
N GLN A 104 -5.91 -18.23 -1.00
CA GLN A 104 -6.69 -17.53 -2.01
C GLN A 104 -5.97 -16.26 -2.49
N LEU A 105 -5.88 -16.11 -3.82
CA LEU A 105 -5.27 -14.95 -4.44
C LEU A 105 -6.22 -13.74 -4.44
N SER A 106 -5.69 -12.57 -4.13
CA SER A 106 -6.44 -11.34 -4.24
C SER A 106 -6.76 -11.00 -5.70
N LYS A 107 -8.03 -10.64 -5.95
CA LYS A 107 -8.46 -10.15 -7.27
C LYS A 107 -7.98 -8.73 -7.59
N ARG A 108 -7.56 -7.99 -6.58
CA ARG A 108 -7.22 -6.55 -6.67
C ARG A 108 -5.74 -6.28 -6.55
N ILE A 109 -5.03 -7.08 -5.75
CA ILE A 109 -3.61 -6.94 -5.49
C ILE A 109 -2.90 -8.15 -6.07
N HIS A 110 -2.23 -7.96 -7.20
CA HIS A 110 -1.54 -9.04 -7.90
C HIS A 110 -0.20 -9.36 -7.24
N GLY A 111 0.20 -10.62 -7.31
CA GLY A 111 1.48 -11.11 -6.79
C GLY A 111 1.54 -11.10 -5.26
N ILE A 112 0.41 -11.26 -4.57
CA ILE A 112 0.36 -11.40 -3.11
C ILE A 112 1.01 -12.72 -2.64
N ASP A 113 1.07 -13.70 -3.53
CA ASP A 113 1.63 -15.03 -3.38
C ASP A 113 3.15 -15.11 -3.62
N LEU A 114 3.80 -14.00 -3.90
CA LEU A 114 5.25 -13.98 -4.10
C LEU A 114 5.98 -14.18 -2.75
N PRO A 115 7.08 -14.95 -2.72
CA PRO A 115 7.72 -15.38 -1.47
C PRO A 115 8.34 -14.24 -0.66
N ASP A 116 8.63 -13.12 -1.27
CA ASP A 116 9.21 -11.94 -0.62
C ASP A 116 8.15 -10.99 0.00
N ILE A 117 6.87 -11.16 -0.31
CA ILE A 117 5.81 -10.25 0.15
C ILE A 117 5.67 -10.22 1.67
N PRO A 118 5.66 -11.36 2.40
CA PRO A 118 5.62 -11.35 3.85
C PRO A 118 6.77 -10.51 4.46
N LEU A 119 7.96 -10.64 3.90
CA LEU A 119 9.16 -9.92 4.38
C LEU A 119 9.09 -8.41 4.06
N TRP A 120 8.61 -8.05 2.86
CA TRP A 120 8.39 -6.65 2.51
C TRP A 120 7.30 -5.99 3.36
N CYS A 121 6.27 -6.76 3.75
CA CYS A 121 5.26 -6.28 4.69
C CYS A 121 5.88 -5.92 6.04
N ILE A 122 6.67 -6.82 6.63
CA ILE A 122 7.40 -6.55 7.89
C ILE A 122 8.30 -5.32 7.74
N TRP A 123 9.04 -5.21 6.63
CA TRP A 123 9.91 -4.05 6.39
C TRP A 123 9.12 -2.75 6.35
N ALA A 124 7.97 -2.70 5.64
CA ALA A 124 7.13 -1.51 5.58
C ALA A 124 6.58 -1.12 6.96
N LEU A 125 6.16 -2.11 7.75
CA LEU A 125 5.70 -1.90 9.13
C LEU A 125 6.84 -1.42 10.05
N GLN A 126 8.07 -1.90 9.84
CA GLN A 126 9.24 -1.39 10.56
C GLN A 126 9.51 0.08 10.22
N GLN A 127 9.34 0.51 8.95
CA GLN A 127 9.47 1.92 8.58
C GLN A 127 8.39 2.77 9.25
N TYR A 128 7.15 2.26 9.36
CA TYR A 128 6.09 2.91 10.10
C TYR A 128 6.47 3.08 11.58
N ALA A 129 6.91 2.02 12.24
CA ALA A 129 7.33 2.07 13.64
C ALA A 129 8.51 3.03 13.90
N LYS A 130 9.48 3.11 12.97
CA LYS A 130 10.58 4.08 13.04
C LYS A 130 10.13 5.53 12.88
N ASN A 131 9.11 5.75 12.06
CA ASN A 131 8.53 7.08 11.83
C ASN A 131 7.57 7.49 12.96
N ALA A 132 7.01 6.52 13.69
CA ALA A 132 6.10 6.76 14.79
C ALA A 132 6.84 7.37 15.99
N GLY A 133 6.35 8.50 16.47
CA GLY A 133 6.92 9.18 17.63
C GLY A 133 6.45 8.63 18.99
N ASP A 134 5.53 7.67 19.00
CA ASP A 134 4.88 7.14 20.21
C ASP A 134 4.87 5.60 20.22
N ILE A 135 4.72 5.04 21.43
CA ILE A 135 4.73 3.59 21.67
C ILE A 135 3.50 2.92 21.07
N GLU A 136 2.32 3.54 21.19
CA GLU A 136 1.06 2.98 20.69
C GLU A 136 1.10 2.73 19.18
N ALA A 137 1.64 3.68 18.42
CA ALA A 137 1.81 3.50 16.98
C ALA A 137 2.86 2.43 16.64
N ARG A 138 3.91 2.25 17.50
CA ARG A 138 4.90 1.18 17.34
C ARG A 138 4.29 -0.20 17.55
N ASP A 139 3.39 -0.32 18.53
CA ASP A 139 2.80 -1.59 18.92
C ASP A 139 1.60 -1.99 18.05
N ARG A 140 1.02 -1.03 17.33
CA ARG A 140 -0.20 -1.22 16.50
C ARG A 140 -0.17 -2.44 15.60
N TYR A 141 0.98 -2.81 15.05
CA TYR A 141 1.12 -3.89 14.08
C TYR A 141 1.86 -5.12 14.62
N MET A 142 2.11 -5.19 15.93
CA MET A 142 2.88 -6.29 16.50
C MET A 142 2.21 -7.66 16.28
N ASP A 143 0.89 -7.72 16.42
CA ASP A 143 0.13 -8.96 16.18
C ASP A 143 0.21 -9.41 14.70
N LEU A 144 0.18 -8.46 13.77
CA LEU A 144 0.34 -8.75 12.34
C LEU A 144 1.75 -9.27 12.04
N ILE A 145 2.76 -8.62 12.61
CA ILE A 145 4.16 -9.03 12.45
C ILE A 145 4.35 -10.44 13.03
N ALA A 146 3.82 -10.72 14.22
CA ALA A 146 3.90 -12.04 14.84
C ALA A 146 3.28 -13.13 13.94
N LYS A 147 2.07 -12.91 13.43
CA LYS A 147 1.42 -13.84 12.49
C LYS A 147 2.25 -14.10 11.22
N ILE A 148 2.85 -13.05 10.66
CA ILE A 148 3.69 -13.20 9.46
C ILE A 148 4.98 -13.98 9.79
N VAL A 149 5.61 -13.71 10.95
CA VAL A 149 6.82 -14.42 11.38
C VAL A 149 6.51 -15.89 11.62
N ASP A 150 5.43 -16.21 12.35
CA ASP A 150 5.01 -17.60 12.59
C ASP A 150 4.73 -18.32 11.27
N TYR A 151 3.99 -17.69 10.36
CA TYR A 151 3.72 -18.25 9.03
C TYR A 151 5.00 -18.58 8.24
N VAL A 152 6.02 -17.70 8.29
CA VAL A 152 7.31 -17.95 7.63
C VAL A 152 8.09 -19.06 8.32
N LEU A 153 8.16 -19.05 9.65
CA LEU A 153 8.91 -20.06 10.43
C LEU A 153 8.29 -21.46 10.33
N ASP A 154 6.97 -21.53 10.24
CA ASP A 154 6.22 -22.79 10.05
C ASP A 154 6.26 -23.31 8.60
N ASN A 155 7.01 -22.65 7.72
CA ASN A 155 7.06 -22.97 6.29
C ASN A 155 5.67 -22.95 5.62
N GLY A 156 4.79 -22.05 6.05
CA GLY A 156 3.43 -21.92 5.54
C GLY A 156 3.37 -21.48 4.08
N HIS A 157 4.37 -20.73 3.61
CA HIS A 157 4.41 -20.26 2.23
C HIS A 157 4.86 -21.38 1.27
N PRO A 158 4.18 -21.60 0.11
CA PRO A 158 4.52 -22.68 -0.81
C PRO A 158 5.94 -22.58 -1.39
N ASN A 159 6.45 -21.37 -1.62
CA ASN A 159 7.72 -21.10 -2.29
C ASN A 159 8.78 -20.44 -1.40
N LEU A 160 8.59 -20.40 -0.08
CA LEU A 160 9.55 -19.87 0.88
C LEU A 160 9.80 -20.92 1.96
N ARG A 161 11.06 -21.22 2.22
CA ARG A 161 11.46 -22.22 3.22
C ARG A 161 12.52 -21.69 4.15
N VAL A 162 12.40 -22.08 5.42
CA VAL A 162 13.44 -21.91 6.41
C VAL A 162 14.28 -23.19 6.42
N ASP A 163 15.59 -23.05 6.24
CA ASP A 163 16.52 -24.16 6.36
C ASP A 163 16.67 -24.54 7.84
N PRO A 164 16.34 -25.77 8.24
CA PRO A 164 16.39 -26.18 9.65
C PRO A 164 17.81 -26.27 10.21
N GLU A 165 18.84 -26.38 9.37
CA GLU A 165 20.23 -26.50 9.83
C GLU A 165 20.87 -25.14 10.16
N ASN A 166 20.53 -24.09 9.42
CA ASN A 166 21.18 -22.79 9.53
C ASN A 166 20.21 -21.61 9.72
N GLY A 167 18.89 -21.85 9.65
CA GLY A 167 17.87 -20.82 9.80
C GLY A 167 17.76 -19.82 8.64
N LEU A 168 18.44 -20.07 7.54
CA LEU A 168 18.38 -19.19 6.37
C LEU A 168 17.09 -19.39 5.57
N LEU A 169 16.60 -18.31 4.98
CA LEU A 169 15.46 -18.34 4.07
C LEU A 169 15.92 -18.68 2.66
N SER A 170 15.23 -19.62 2.05
CA SER A 170 15.42 -19.98 0.63
C SER A 170 14.09 -19.90 -0.12
N THR A 171 14.14 -19.52 -1.39
CA THR A 171 12.99 -19.55 -2.29
C THR A 171 13.10 -20.72 -3.24
N ILE A 172 11.98 -21.39 -3.46
CA ILE A 172 11.83 -22.47 -4.45
C ILE A 172 11.16 -21.82 -5.68
N GLY A 173 11.89 -21.59 -6.73
CA GLY A 173 11.35 -20.97 -7.94
C GLY A 173 12.26 -21.16 -9.12
#